data_fc80e36ca73ad37fef6c33c7436f2145
#
_entry.id   fc80e36ca73ad37fef6c33c7436f2145
#
_cell.length_a   1.000
_cell.length_b   1.000
_cell.length_c   1.000
_cell.angle_alpha   90.00
_cell.angle_beta   90.00
_cell.angle_gamma   90.00
#
_symmetry.space_group_name_H-M   'P 1'
#
loop_
_entity.id
_entity.type
_entity.pdbx_description
1 polymer ?
#
loop_
_entity_poly.entity_id
_entity_poly.type
_entity_poly.pdbx_seq_one_letter_code
_entity_poly.pdbx_strand_id
1 'polypeptide(L)'
;MSRFVRSCLSVVALLVLPLVSLAASPVINQPAMPYAPLAINALIEQEQLYLGQLIGDPHMYEVSLDEERTLTLTLVQSDAGESDLPFSLIVVRDNDNHRGVTEIGRLTGKDIEWKSYYDAALALSLRRSETVEYVLAPGVYRFEVSTSENLGKYLIVLGTESDDDAGYFTKLGDIRLVQDFFDASFFRIFISSYVLYPLGTLILIALIYLTWRRQRILPHA
;
A
#
# COMPACT_ATOMS: atom_id res chain seq x y z
N MET A 1 -30.55 -21.95 -23.22
CA MET A 1 -29.66 -21.70 -22.08
C MET A 1 -30.49 -21.72 -20.81
N SER A 2 -30.31 -22.70 -19.91
CA SER A 2 -31.16 -22.88 -18.73
C SER A 2 -30.96 -21.67 -17.78
N ARG A 3 -32.00 -21.36 -16.98
CA ARG A 3 -31.97 -20.28 -15.95
C ARG A 3 -30.80 -20.48 -14.98
N PHE A 4 -30.42 -21.75 -14.72
CA PHE A 4 -29.30 -22.14 -13.89
C PHE A 4 -27.94 -21.62 -14.41
N VAL A 5 -27.68 -21.71 -15.72
CA VAL A 5 -26.42 -21.21 -16.32
C VAL A 5 -26.32 -19.69 -16.24
N ARG A 6 -27.44 -18.96 -16.38
CA ARG A 6 -27.46 -17.51 -16.21
C ARG A 6 -27.19 -17.09 -14.77
N SER A 7 -27.76 -17.77 -13.80
CA SER A 7 -27.50 -17.48 -12.37
C SER A 7 -26.06 -17.78 -11.97
N CYS A 8 -25.48 -18.88 -12.46
CA CYS A 8 -24.06 -19.18 -12.23
C CYS A 8 -23.13 -18.15 -12.86
N LEU A 9 -23.44 -17.66 -14.07
CA LEU A 9 -22.65 -16.61 -14.73
C LEU A 9 -22.69 -15.29 -13.94
N SER A 10 -23.86 -14.94 -13.38
CA SER A 10 -23.99 -13.73 -12.57
C SER A 10 -23.22 -13.80 -11.23
N VAL A 11 -23.18 -14.96 -10.60
CA VAL A 11 -22.39 -15.19 -9.37
C VAL A 11 -20.89 -15.15 -9.67
N VAL A 12 -20.45 -15.72 -10.81
CA VAL A 12 -19.07 -15.67 -11.27
C VAL A 12 -18.65 -14.23 -11.58
N ALA A 13 -19.51 -13.44 -12.22
CA ALA A 13 -19.21 -12.04 -12.49
C ALA A 13 -19.05 -11.18 -11.23
N LEU A 14 -19.79 -11.49 -10.16
CA LEU A 14 -19.67 -10.82 -8.86
C LEU A 14 -18.38 -11.19 -8.09
N LEU A 15 -17.84 -12.40 -8.31
CA LEU A 15 -16.62 -12.88 -7.66
C LEU A 15 -15.33 -12.39 -8.35
N VAL A 16 -15.43 -11.83 -9.55
CA VAL A 16 -14.26 -11.36 -10.36
C VAL A 16 -13.83 -9.94 -9.99
N LEU A 17 -14.63 -9.18 -9.22
CA LEU A 17 -14.25 -7.83 -8.84
C LEU A 17 -13.22 -7.90 -7.70
N PRO A 18 -11.95 -7.53 -7.94
CA PRO A 18 -10.99 -7.34 -6.86
C PRO A 18 -11.49 -6.17 -5.98
N LEU A 19 -11.85 -6.49 -4.74
CA LEU A 19 -12.40 -5.51 -3.78
C LEU A 19 -11.34 -4.62 -3.14
N VAL A 20 -10.06 -4.79 -3.49
CA VAL A 20 -8.97 -3.99 -2.93
C VAL A 20 -7.98 -3.66 -4.05
N SER A 21 -7.81 -2.39 -4.28
CA SER A 21 -6.84 -1.85 -5.22
C SER A 21 -5.58 -1.45 -4.45
N LEU A 22 -4.43 -1.97 -4.82
CA LEU A 22 -3.16 -1.31 -4.59
C LEU A 22 -3.06 -0.27 -5.71
N ALA A 23 -3.37 0.97 -5.42
CA ALA A 23 -3.59 1.98 -6.46
C ALA A 23 -2.28 2.54 -7.01
N ALA A 24 -1.25 2.67 -6.16
CA ALA A 24 0.03 3.26 -6.52
C ALA A 24 1.16 2.23 -6.57
N SER A 25 2.09 2.43 -7.53
CA SER A 25 3.34 1.67 -7.55
C SER A 25 4.28 2.14 -6.43
N PRO A 26 4.80 1.23 -5.59
CA PRO A 26 5.64 1.59 -4.47
C PRO A 26 7.03 2.06 -4.92
N VAL A 27 7.53 3.11 -4.27
CA VAL A 27 8.86 3.67 -4.49
C VAL A 27 9.74 3.31 -3.28
N ILE A 28 10.93 2.75 -3.55
CA ILE A 28 11.91 2.48 -2.50
C ILE A 28 12.78 3.71 -2.28
N ASN A 29 12.79 4.24 -1.06
CA ASN A 29 13.69 5.32 -0.67
C ASN A 29 15.08 4.75 -0.40
N GLN A 30 16.04 5.06 -1.27
CA GLN A 30 17.45 4.74 -1.13
C GLN A 30 18.26 6.03 -1.25
N PRO A 31 18.39 6.81 -0.17
CA PRO A 31 19.09 8.08 -0.22
C PRO A 31 20.57 7.85 -0.58
N ALA A 32 21.06 8.59 -1.57
CA ALA A 32 22.46 8.52 -2.00
C ALA A 32 23.44 9.06 -0.93
N MET A 33 22.95 9.91 -0.05
CA MET A 33 23.67 10.49 1.08
C MET A 33 22.75 10.63 2.26
N PRO A 34 23.26 10.63 3.51
CA PRO A 34 22.49 10.96 4.71
C PRO A 34 21.74 12.29 4.51
N TYR A 35 20.49 12.34 4.97
CA TYR A 35 19.61 13.52 4.89
C TYR A 35 19.29 14.03 3.47
N ALA A 36 19.62 13.29 2.40
CA ALA A 36 19.17 13.64 1.06
C ALA A 36 17.66 13.38 0.93
N PRO A 37 16.84 14.42 0.64
CA PRO A 37 15.41 14.23 0.54
C PRO A 37 15.05 13.50 -0.76
N LEU A 38 14.10 12.58 -0.68
CA LEU A 38 13.43 12.01 -1.84
C LEU A 38 12.29 12.94 -2.26
N ALA A 39 12.29 13.37 -3.52
CA ALA A 39 11.19 14.16 -4.06
C ALA A 39 9.91 13.32 -4.13
N ILE A 40 8.83 13.87 -3.59
CA ILE A 40 7.48 13.30 -3.64
C ILE A 40 6.70 13.97 -4.78
N ASN A 41 5.80 13.23 -5.41
CA ASN A 41 4.88 13.82 -6.38
C ASN A 41 3.98 14.87 -5.70
N ALA A 42 3.80 16.03 -6.35
CA ALA A 42 2.97 17.13 -5.85
C ALA A 42 1.47 16.78 -5.76
N LEU A 43 1.01 15.72 -6.42
CA LEU A 43 -0.36 15.22 -6.32
C LEU A 43 -0.52 14.37 -5.03
N ILE A 44 -0.32 15.01 -3.88
CA ILE A 44 -0.30 14.36 -2.55
C ILE A 44 -1.65 13.81 -2.08
N GLU A 45 -2.74 14.10 -2.78
CA GLU A 45 -4.06 13.52 -2.55
C GLU A 45 -4.19 12.12 -3.18
N GLN A 46 -3.43 11.87 -4.26
CA GLN A 46 -3.34 10.54 -4.85
C GLN A 46 -2.52 9.60 -3.96
N GLU A 47 -2.94 8.34 -3.91
CA GLU A 47 -2.24 7.32 -3.14
C GLU A 47 -0.81 7.15 -3.68
N GLN A 48 0.18 7.28 -2.81
CA GLN A 48 1.59 7.08 -3.09
C GLN A 48 2.20 6.24 -1.97
N LEU A 49 2.99 5.25 -2.33
CA LEU A 49 3.60 4.29 -1.41
C LEU A 49 5.12 4.45 -1.39
N TYR A 50 5.67 4.79 -0.24
CA TYR A 50 7.12 4.96 -0.07
C TYR A 50 7.67 3.98 0.95
N LEU A 51 8.45 3.01 0.47
CA LEU A 51 9.15 2.03 1.28
C LEU A 51 10.51 2.59 1.72
N GLY A 52 10.84 2.50 3.00
CA GLY A 52 12.12 2.96 3.52
C GLY A 52 12.70 2.00 4.56
N GLN A 53 14.01 1.79 4.51
CA GLN A 53 14.76 1.06 5.51
C GLN A 53 15.79 1.98 6.15
N LEU A 54 15.55 2.36 7.39
CA LEU A 54 16.52 3.14 8.19
C LEU A 54 17.73 2.27 8.51
N ILE A 55 18.93 2.80 8.29
CA ILE A 55 20.23 2.17 8.53
C ILE A 55 21.22 3.16 9.16
N GLY A 56 20.82 3.80 10.25
CA GLY A 56 21.64 4.75 11.02
C GLY A 56 21.23 6.20 10.83
N ASP A 57 20.63 6.57 9.70
CA ASP A 57 20.20 7.94 9.39
C ASP A 57 18.68 8.01 9.21
N PRO A 58 18.04 9.14 9.53
CA PRO A 58 16.65 9.39 9.21
C PRO A 58 16.43 9.53 7.70
N HIS A 59 15.25 9.18 7.22
CA HIS A 59 14.87 9.40 5.83
C HIS A 59 14.06 10.68 5.68
N MET A 60 14.42 11.47 4.67
CA MET A 60 13.74 12.71 4.34
C MET A 60 13.01 12.61 3.01
N TYR A 61 11.87 13.27 2.94
CA TYR A 61 11.06 13.43 1.75
C TYR A 61 10.75 14.90 1.57
N GLU A 62 10.62 15.37 0.33
CA GLU A 62 10.34 16.77 0.02
C GLU A 62 9.26 16.88 -1.05
N VAL A 63 8.33 17.79 -0.86
CA VAL A 63 7.32 18.15 -1.84
C VAL A 63 7.19 19.66 -1.96
N SER A 64 7.07 20.15 -3.19
CA SER A 64 6.74 21.55 -3.49
C SER A 64 5.31 21.63 -3.96
N LEU A 65 4.50 22.44 -3.32
CA LEU A 65 3.09 22.67 -3.63
C LEU A 65 2.90 24.09 -4.17
N ASP A 66 2.29 24.19 -5.33
CA ASP A 66 1.95 25.48 -5.96
C ASP A 66 0.55 25.97 -5.55
N GLU A 67 -0.29 25.10 -5.02
CA GLU A 67 -1.64 25.38 -4.54
C GLU A 67 -1.92 24.66 -3.22
N GLU A 68 -2.99 25.08 -2.53
CA GLU A 68 -3.44 24.42 -1.31
C GLU A 68 -3.91 22.99 -1.59
N ARG A 69 -3.39 22.03 -0.82
CA ARG A 69 -3.71 20.61 -0.94
C ARG A 69 -3.86 19.94 0.42
N THR A 70 -4.65 18.89 0.45
CA THR A 70 -4.83 18.06 1.63
C THR A 70 -3.87 16.88 1.59
N LEU A 71 -2.99 16.82 2.58
CA LEU A 71 -2.10 15.68 2.82
C LEU A 71 -2.75 14.71 3.80
N THR A 72 -3.01 13.49 3.35
CA THR A 72 -3.33 12.37 4.23
C THR A 72 -2.12 11.47 4.35
N LEU A 73 -1.77 11.06 5.57
CA LEU A 73 -0.54 10.32 5.83
C LEU A 73 -0.76 9.22 6.88
N THR A 74 -0.23 8.03 6.56
CA THR A 74 -0.24 6.86 7.46
C THR A 74 1.13 6.19 7.43
N LEU A 75 1.67 5.87 8.62
CA LEU A 75 2.84 5.02 8.75
C LEU A 75 2.43 3.56 8.89
N VAL A 76 3.19 2.68 8.24
CA VAL A 76 2.97 1.23 8.29
C VAL A 76 4.29 0.53 8.57
N GLN A 77 4.25 -0.53 9.37
CA GLN A 77 5.37 -1.43 9.61
C GLN A 77 4.93 -2.90 9.58
N SER A 78 5.89 -3.81 9.48
CA SER A 78 5.60 -5.25 9.56
C SER A 78 5.13 -5.64 10.96
N ASP A 79 4.14 -6.54 11.03
CA ASP A 79 3.70 -7.19 12.28
C ASP A 79 4.51 -8.46 12.61
N ALA A 80 5.50 -8.81 11.78
CA ALA A 80 6.31 -10.03 11.93
C ALA A 80 7.48 -9.90 12.92
N GLY A 81 7.73 -8.73 13.49
CA GLY A 81 8.80 -8.46 14.46
C GLY A 81 8.38 -8.69 15.90
N GLU A 82 9.37 -8.94 16.79
CA GLU A 82 9.12 -9.14 18.22
C GLU A 82 8.73 -7.85 18.97
N SER A 83 8.98 -6.67 18.39
CA SER A 83 8.69 -5.38 19.02
C SER A 83 8.21 -4.33 18.01
N ASP A 84 7.31 -3.47 18.47
CA ASP A 84 6.95 -2.26 17.74
C ASP A 84 8.15 -1.33 17.67
N LEU A 85 8.57 -1.01 16.44
CA LEU A 85 9.57 0.03 16.28
C LEU A 85 8.87 1.39 16.44
N PRO A 86 9.39 2.27 17.32
CA PRO A 86 8.77 3.56 17.59
C PRO A 86 9.11 4.56 16.46
N PHE A 87 8.62 4.31 15.24
CA PHE A 87 8.79 5.25 14.14
C PHE A 87 8.10 6.57 14.46
N SER A 88 8.85 7.65 14.33
CA SER A 88 8.34 9.02 14.41
C SER A 88 8.32 9.63 13.01
N LEU A 89 7.35 10.50 12.76
CA LEU A 89 7.25 11.28 11.55
C LEU A 89 7.01 12.74 11.90
N ILE A 90 7.79 13.63 11.31
CA ILE A 90 7.67 15.07 11.47
C ILE A 90 7.37 15.69 10.10
N VAL A 91 6.40 16.57 10.07
CA VAL A 91 6.07 17.38 8.90
C VAL A 91 6.45 18.82 9.18
N VAL A 92 7.32 19.38 8.36
CA VAL A 92 7.78 20.77 8.47
C VAL A 92 7.57 21.50 7.15
N ARG A 93 7.36 22.81 7.23
CA ARG A 93 7.35 23.73 6.10
C ARG A 93 8.61 24.58 6.12
N ASP A 94 9.29 24.70 4.98
CA ASP A 94 10.38 25.66 4.83
C ASP A 94 9.83 27.08 4.87
N ASN A 95 10.49 27.96 5.62
CA ASN A 95 10.10 29.37 5.68
C ASN A 95 10.56 30.09 4.40
N ASP A 96 9.72 30.98 3.85
CA ASP A 96 9.94 31.69 2.58
C ASP A 96 11.25 32.50 2.54
N ASN A 97 11.80 32.84 3.71
CA ASN A 97 13.09 33.54 3.82
C ASN A 97 14.32 32.62 3.91
N HIS A 98 14.15 31.30 3.69
CA HIS A 98 15.17 30.26 3.86
C HIS A 98 15.85 30.26 5.25
N ARG A 99 15.18 30.79 6.27
CA ARG A 99 15.66 30.82 7.66
C ARG A 99 14.77 29.98 8.55
N GLY A 100 15.14 28.69 8.64
CA GLY A 100 14.45 27.75 9.50
C GLY A 100 13.22 27.14 8.87
N VAL A 101 12.54 26.32 9.67
CA VAL A 101 11.35 25.57 9.31
C VAL A 101 10.25 25.81 10.34
N THR A 102 9.01 25.65 9.90
CA THR A 102 7.84 25.67 10.79
C THR A 102 7.27 24.26 10.87
N GLU A 103 7.15 23.72 12.08
CA GLU A 103 6.51 22.40 12.28
C GLU A 103 5.01 22.52 12.01
N ILE A 104 4.51 21.64 11.14
CA ILE A 104 3.09 21.52 10.79
C ILE A 104 2.45 20.45 11.67
N GLY A 105 3.14 19.35 11.88
CA GLY A 105 2.65 18.27 12.70
C GLY A 105 3.70 17.20 12.97
N ARG A 106 3.36 16.32 13.93
CA ARG A 106 4.26 15.25 14.37
C ARG A 106 3.47 14.03 14.82
N LEU A 107 3.92 12.86 14.37
CA LEU A 107 3.60 11.58 14.97
C LEU A 107 4.81 11.12 15.79
N THR A 108 4.67 11.10 17.11
CA THR A 108 5.77 10.65 17.99
C THR A 108 5.65 9.15 18.19
N GLY A 109 6.69 8.40 17.86
CA GLY A 109 6.66 6.93 17.85
C GLY A 109 6.24 6.25 19.15
N LYS A 110 6.46 6.92 20.30
CA LYS A 110 6.03 6.41 21.61
C LYS A 110 4.53 6.60 21.86
N ASP A 111 3.91 7.55 21.18
CA ASP A 111 2.51 7.94 21.38
C ASP A 111 1.60 7.33 20.33
N ILE A 112 2.18 6.71 19.29
CA ILE A 112 1.41 6.06 18.21
C ILE A 112 0.75 4.78 18.76
N GLU A 113 -0.57 4.70 18.64
CA GLU A 113 -1.32 3.46 18.82
C GLU A 113 -1.27 2.63 17.53
N TRP A 114 -0.37 1.65 17.48
CA TRP A 114 -0.24 0.76 16.34
C TRP A 114 -1.39 -0.23 16.28
N LYS A 115 -2.11 -0.25 15.14
CA LYS A 115 -3.24 -1.16 14.89
C LYS A 115 -2.83 -2.26 13.92
N SER A 116 -2.80 -3.51 14.40
CA SER A 116 -2.53 -4.67 13.56
C SER A 116 -3.69 -4.92 12.59
N TYR A 117 -3.38 -5.22 11.35
CA TYR A 117 -4.33 -5.63 10.33
C TYR A 117 -3.69 -6.61 9.35
N TYR A 118 -4.53 -7.39 8.66
CA TYR A 118 -4.08 -8.24 7.57
C TYR A 118 -4.43 -7.58 6.25
N ASP A 119 -3.42 -7.32 5.43
CA ASP A 119 -3.60 -6.82 4.08
C ASP A 119 -3.75 -8.01 3.12
N ALA A 120 -4.96 -8.20 2.58
CA ALA A 120 -5.27 -9.33 1.71
C ALA A 120 -4.62 -9.20 0.32
N ALA A 121 -4.38 -7.97 -0.16
CA ALA A 121 -3.72 -7.73 -1.43
C ALA A 121 -2.23 -8.09 -1.34
N LEU A 122 -1.58 -7.63 -0.27
CA LEU A 122 -0.18 -7.92 0.01
C LEU A 122 0.02 -9.31 0.61
N ALA A 123 -1.01 -9.94 1.16
CA ALA A 123 -0.93 -11.16 1.97
C ALA A 123 0.04 -11.01 3.15
N LEU A 124 0.06 -9.85 3.79
CA LEU A 124 0.93 -9.50 4.89
C LEU A 124 0.14 -9.11 6.13
N SER A 125 0.65 -9.49 7.31
CA SER A 125 0.23 -8.91 8.58
C SER A 125 1.06 -7.66 8.82
N LEU A 126 0.41 -6.53 8.95
CA LEU A 126 1.01 -5.21 9.08
C LEU A 126 0.42 -4.48 10.28
N ARG A 127 1.13 -3.46 10.75
CA ARG A 127 0.65 -2.51 11.75
C ARG A 127 0.66 -1.12 11.14
N ARG A 128 -0.41 -0.37 11.39
CA ARG A 128 -0.52 1.01 10.92
C ARG A 128 -0.72 1.96 12.07
N SER A 129 -0.18 3.18 11.91
CA SER A 129 -0.50 4.31 12.78
C SER A 129 -1.95 4.76 12.57
N GLU A 130 -2.41 5.68 13.38
CA GLU A 130 -3.53 6.52 12.97
C GLU A 130 -3.20 7.28 11.68
N THR A 131 -4.23 7.53 10.90
CA THR A 131 -4.13 8.38 9.72
C THR A 131 -4.26 9.83 10.16
N VAL A 132 -3.30 10.66 9.76
CA VAL A 132 -3.33 12.11 10.02
C VAL A 132 -3.60 12.87 8.74
N GLU A 133 -4.27 14.00 8.87
CA GLU A 133 -4.65 14.85 7.76
C GLU A 133 -4.21 16.28 8.03
N TYR A 134 -3.57 16.91 7.05
CA TYR A 134 -3.09 18.28 7.11
C TYR A 134 -3.51 19.03 5.86
N VAL A 135 -4.08 20.23 6.01
CA VAL A 135 -4.29 21.16 4.91
C VAL A 135 -3.02 21.98 4.75
N LEU A 136 -2.33 21.84 3.61
CA LEU A 136 -1.06 22.45 3.31
C LEU A 136 -1.24 23.59 2.31
N ALA A 137 -0.87 24.81 2.70
CA ALA A 137 -0.83 25.97 1.81
C ALA A 137 0.33 25.84 0.79
N PRO A 138 0.37 26.61 -0.31
CA PRO A 138 1.52 26.62 -1.20
C PRO A 138 2.85 26.80 -0.46
N GLY A 139 3.87 26.04 -0.86
CA GLY A 139 5.20 26.06 -0.23
C GLY A 139 5.97 24.76 -0.36
N VAL A 140 7.16 24.74 0.23
CA VAL A 140 8.02 23.54 0.28
C VAL A 140 7.86 22.87 1.63
N TYR A 141 7.56 21.57 1.62
CA TYR A 141 7.36 20.76 2.81
C TYR A 141 8.36 19.61 2.84
N ARG A 142 8.81 19.29 4.06
CA ARG A 142 9.64 18.12 4.31
C ARG A 142 9.00 17.21 5.33
N PHE A 143 9.17 15.90 5.10
CA PHE A 143 8.75 14.84 6.00
C PHE A 143 10.01 14.10 6.43
N GLU A 144 10.19 13.91 7.72
CA GLU A 144 11.28 13.12 8.26
C GLU A 144 10.72 11.90 8.97
N VAL A 145 11.21 10.72 8.58
CA VAL A 145 10.95 9.47 9.29
C VAL A 145 12.19 9.05 10.03
N SER A 146 12.03 8.79 11.32
CA SER A 146 13.13 8.41 12.20
C SER A 146 12.66 7.42 13.28
N THR A 147 13.61 6.71 13.88
CA THR A 147 13.45 6.00 15.16
C THR A 147 14.56 6.46 16.10
N SER A 148 14.53 6.06 17.37
CA SER A 148 15.59 6.41 18.33
C SER A 148 16.99 5.96 17.88
N GLU A 149 17.08 4.88 17.11
CA GLU A 149 18.35 4.31 16.62
C GLU A 149 18.47 4.44 15.10
N ASN A 150 17.47 4.99 14.43
CA ASN A 150 17.35 5.04 12.97
C ASN A 150 17.53 3.65 12.33
N LEU A 151 16.82 2.66 12.86
CA LEU A 151 16.80 1.31 12.35
C LEU A 151 15.35 0.86 12.07
N GLY A 152 15.18 0.01 11.04
CA GLY A 152 13.92 -0.64 10.74
C GLY A 152 13.33 -0.32 9.37
N LYS A 153 12.37 -1.15 8.97
CA LYS A 153 11.64 -1.04 7.71
C LYS A 153 10.27 -0.44 7.93
N TYR A 154 9.90 0.50 7.12
CA TYR A 154 8.60 1.17 7.16
C TYR A 154 8.04 1.39 5.77
N LEU A 155 6.74 1.66 5.71
CA LEU A 155 6.03 2.13 4.54
C LEU A 155 5.27 3.40 4.93
N ILE A 156 5.40 4.45 4.13
CA ILE A 156 4.53 5.62 4.19
C ILE A 156 3.45 5.46 3.12
N VAL A 157 2.21 5.65 3.51
CA VAL A 157 1.07 5.80 2.60
C VAL A 157 0.68 7.26 2.63
N LEU A 158 0.81 7.95 1.49
CA LEU A 158 0.36 9.32 1.26
C LEU A 158 -0.89 9.29 0.41
N GLY A 159 -1.83 10.21 0.69
CA GLY A 159 -3.06 10.33 -0.09
C GLY A 159 -4.05 9.18 0.13
N THR A 160 -5.20 9.32 -0.47
CA THR A 160 -6.30 8.34 -0.39
C THR A 160 -6.99 8.12 -1.73
N GLU A 161 -6.73 8.97 -2.72
CA GLU A 161 -7.33 8.85 -4.03
C GLU A 161 -6.62 7.78 -4.84
N SER A 162 -7.37 6.77 -5.23
CA SER A 162 -6.88 5.63 -5.99
C SER A 162 -6.76 5.97 -7.46
N ASP A 163 -5.57 5.86 -8.02
CA ASP A 163 -5.37 5.91 -9.47
C ASP A 163 -5.27 4.47 -10.00
N ASP A 164 -6.38 3.97 -10.56
CA ASP A 164 -6.54 2.57 -10.95
C ASP A 164 -5.95 2.20 -12.32
N ASP A 165 -5.14 3.06 -12.93
CA ASP A 165 -4.62 2.87 -14.29
C ASP A 165 -3.54 1.79 -14.44
N ALA A 166 -2.98 1.28 -13.33
CA ALA A 166 -1.96 0.25 -13.40
C ALA A 166 -2.51 -1.11 -13.82
N GLY A 167 -1.89 -1.72 -14.83
CA GLY A 167 -2.27 -3.04 -15.33
C GLY A 167 -2.06 -4.16 -14.30
N TYR A 168 -2.84 -5.25 -14.44
CA TYR A 168 -2.81 -6.41 -13.51
C TYR A 168 -1.40 -6.95 -13.21
N PHE A 169 -0.56 -7.09 -14.22
CA PHE A 169 0.81 -7.61 -14.04
C PHE A 169 1.74 -6.61 -13.35
N THR A 170 1.54 -5.31 -13.58
CA THR A 170 2.25 -4.26 -12.85
C THR A 170 1.92 -4.35 -11.36
N LYS A 171 0.63 -4.42 -11.02
CA LYS A 171 0.17 -4.57 -9.63
C LYS A 171 0.71 -5.83 -8.96
N LEU A 172 0.81 -6.96 -9.68
CA LEU A 172 1.47 -8.16 -9.13
C LEU A 172 2.96 -7.94 -8.85
N GLY A 173 3.65 -7.21 -9.73
CA GLY A 173 5.05 -6.82 -9.52
C GLY A 173 5.20 -5.93 -8.27
N ASP A 174 4.31 -4.96 -8.10
CA ASP A 174 4.28 -4.05 -6.97
C ASP A 174 4.00 -4.78 -5.65
N ILE A 175 3.01 -5.68 -5.64
CA ILE A 175 2.74 -6.56 -4.49
C ILE A 175 3.99 -7.35 -4.12
N ARG A 176 4.66 -7.94 -5.13
CA ARG A 176 5.87 -8.71 -4.89
C ARG A 176 7.00 -7.85 -4.35
N LEU A 177 7.18 -6.63 -4.85
CA LEU A 177 8.16 -5.68 -4.35
C LEU A 177 7.96 -5.38 -2.86
N VAL A 178 6.72 -5.10 -2.44
CA VAL A 178 6.40 -4.86 -1.02
C VAL A 178 6.62 -6.11 -0.17
N GLN A 179 6.23 -7.29 -0.67
CA GLN A 179 6.47 -8.56 0.03
C GLN A 179 7.96 -8.82 0.24
N ASP A 180 8.79 -8.64 -0.80
CA ASP A 180 10.25 -8.80 -0.73
C ASP A 180 10.87 -7.79 0.21
N PHE A 181 10.40 -6.55 0.18
CA PHE A 181 10.87 -5.49 1.07
C PHE A 181 10.67 -5.87 2.56
N PHE A 182 9.54 -6.46 2.91
CA PHE A 182 9.26 -6.93 4.27
C PHE A 182 9.71 -8.39 4.52
N ASP A 183 10.66 -8.92 3.74
CA ASP A 183 11.24 -10.26 3.88
C ASP A 183 10.20 -11.40 3.85
N ALA A 184 9.09 -11.19 3.17
CA ALA A 184 8.04 -12.19 3.07
C ALA A 184 8.41 -13.32 2.10
N SER A 185 8.02 -14.54 2.46
CA SER A 185 8.24 -15.71 1.58
C SER A 185 7.61 -15.51 0.20
N PHE A 186 8.31 -15.97 -0.85
CA PHE A 186 7.79 -15.96 -2.23
C PHE A 186 6.41 -16.60 -2.35
N PHE A 187 6.11 -17.61 -1.56
CA PHE A 187 4.81 -18.29 -1.62
C PHE A 187 3.63 -17.42 -1.19
N ARG A 188 3.87 -16.30 -0.51
CA ARG A 188 2.80 -15.38 -0.10
C ARG A 188 2.06 -14.74 -1.28
N ILE A 189 2.71 -14.60 -2.43
CA ILE A 189 2.04 -14.11 -3.64
C ILE A 189 0.82 -14.96 -4.03
N PHE A 190 0.88 -16.28 -3.83
CA PHE A 190 -0.20 -17.20 -4.20
C PHE A 190 -1.44 -17.11 -3.30
N ILE A 191 -1.29 -16.57 -2.10
CA ILE A 191 -2.39 -16.32 -1.16
C ILE A 191 -2.86 -14.87 -1.19
N SER A 192 -2.22 -14.01 -1.97
CA SER A 192 -2.69 -12.67 -2.27
C SER A 192 -4.07 -12.73 -2.94
N SER A 193 -4.97 -11.81 -2.59
CA SER A 193 -6.29 -11.70 -3.20
C SER A 193 -6.21 -11.52 -4.72
N TYR A 194 -5.16 -10.87 -5.22
CA TYR A 194 -4.89 -10.68 -6.65
C TYR A 194 -4.65 -11.98 -7.41
N VAL A 195 -4.11 -13.01 -6.77
CA VAL A 195 -3.90 -14.34 -7.38
C VAL A 195 -5.04 -15.29 -7.00
N LEU A 196 -5.45 -15.28 -5.75
CA LEU A 196 -6.42 -16.24 -5.22
C LEU A 196 -7.81 -16.09 -5.89
N TYR A 197 -8.30 -14.86 -6.10
CA TYR A 197 -9.61 -14.65 -6.71
C TYR A 197 -9.67 -15.06 -8.18
N PRO A 198 -8.74 -14.64 -9.07
CA PRO A 198 -8.72 -15.12 -10.45
C PRO A 198 -8.58 -16.64 -10.54
N LEU A 199 -7.69 -17.23 -9.74
CA LEU A 199 -7.48 -18.68 -9.72
C LEU A 199 -8.74 -19.42 -9.25
N GLY A 200 -9.36 -18.96 -8.17
CA GLY A 200 -10.62 -19.53 -7.67
C GLY A 200 -11.74 -19.45 -8.70
N THR A 201 -11.82 -18.35 -9.43
CA THR A 201 -12.79 -18.15 -10.53
C THR A 201 -12.54 -19.14 -11.66
N LEU A 202 -11.29 -19.34 -12.07
CA LEU A 202 -10.95 -20.32 -13.12
C LEU A 202 -11.30 -21.75 -12.70
N ILE A 203 -11.01 -22.13 -11.45
CA ILE A 203 -11.38 -23.43 -10.90
C ILE A 203 -12.89 -23.61 -10.91
N LEU A 204 -13.66 -22.62 -10.48
CA LEU A 204 -15.11 -22.67 -10.48
C LEU A 204 -15.69 -22.83 -11.88
N ILE A 205 -15.18 -22.08 -12.87
CA ILE A 205 -15.57 -22.22 -14.27
C ILE A 205 -15.27 -23.64 -14.78
N ALA A 206 -14.08 -24.18 -14.47
CA ALA A 206 -13.70 -25.53 -14.87
C ALA A 206 -14.64 -26.58 -14.26
N LEU A 207 -15.00 -26.47 -12.98
CA LEU A 207 -15.95 -27.37 -12.31
C LEU A 207 -17.35 -27.31 -12.94
N ILE A 208 -17.84 -26.11 -13.24
CA ILE A 208 -19.14 -25.91 -13.91
C ILE A 208 -19.09 -26.58 -15.31
N TYR A 209 -18.02 -26.37 -16.06
CA TYR A 209 -17.86 -26.98 -17.37
C TYR A 209 -17.82 -28.51 -17.30
N LEU A 210 -17.08 -29.09 -16.35
CA LEU A 210 -16.98 -30.55 -16.17
C LEU A 210 -18.32 -31.18 -15.77
N THR A 211 -19.08 -30.53 -14.86
CA THR A 211 -20.41 -31.01 -14.46
C THR A 211 -21.39 -30.98 -15.62
N TRP A 212 -21.38 -29.88 -16.40
CA TRP A 212 -22.22 -29.77 -17.59
C TRP A 212 -21.87 -30.79 -18.67
N ARG A 213 -20.58 -31.04 -18.91
CA ARG A 213 -20.11 -32.06 -19.83
C ARG A 213 -20.55 -33.47 -19.41
N ARG A 214 -20.47 -33.81 -18.12
CA ARG A 214 -20.93 -35.10 -17.59
C ARG A 214 -22.44 -35.30 -17.80
N GLN A 215 -23.26 -34.31 -17.60
CA GLN A 215 -24.70 -34.37 -17.80
C GLN A 215 -25.09 -34.61 -19.27
N ARG A 216 -24.28 -34.20 -20.23
CA ARG A 216 -24.53 -34.42 -21.64
C ARG A 216 -24.12 -35.85 -22.11
N ILE A 217 -23.23 -36.50 -21.39
CA ILE A 217 -22.70 -37.81 -21.75
C ILE A 217 -23.57 -38.95 -21.19
N LEU A 218 -24.38 -38.68 -20.17
CA LEU A 218 -25.36 -39.66 -19.66
C LEU A 218 -26.64 -39.55 -20.50
N PRO A 219 -26.87 -40.40 -21.51
CA PRO A 219 -28.15 -40.47 -22.17
C PRO A 219 -29.17 -40.97 -21.14
N HIS A 220 -30.33 -40.35 -21.16
CA HIS A 220 -31.46 -40.81 -20.34
C HIS A 220 -31.74 -42.29 -20.61
N ALA A 221 -31.38 -43.15 -19.66
CA ALA A 221 -31.84 -44.53 -19.63
C ALA A 221 -33.24 -44.58 -19.11
#